data_66a38da66a39198f020b5ede772caecf
#
_entry.id   66a38da66a39198f020b5ede772caecf
#
_cell.length_a   1.000
_cell.length_b   1.000
_cell.length_c   1.000
_cell.angle_alpha   90.00
_cell.angle_beta   90.00
_cell.angle_gamma   90.00
#
_symmetry.space_group_name_H-M   'P 1'
#
loop_
_entity.id
_entity.type
_entity.pdbx_description
1 polymer ?
#
loop_
_entity_poly.entity_id
_entity_poly.type
_entity_poly.pdbx_seq_one_letter_code
_entity_poly.pdbx_strand_id
1 'polypeptide(L)'
;MRDGWQEQFADAQDCLIGPKRPRTILHVLDIEIGGDAFVTMAGPCSVETERQLLSTAERVCRAGAQILRGGAFKPRSSPYSFQGLGMEGLRMLARARAATGLAIVTEVICEADVPLVASYADILQIGSRNMENYALLEAAAHSRRPILLKRGMMATVGDLLRSAQCIVSHGNPNVMLCERGIRSFETATRNTLDAGAIVLLKQISHLPVIVDPSHAAGYRELVSGYARVGVAAGADGLIVEVHPEPEQAWSDGEQSLTLEQFEAMMMGLKPWIALAGRGAWSRDEREQFRSLSVASGIRSSGFSLRESYGERITAGSESTETGSLR
;
A
#
# COMPACT_ATOMS: atom_id res chain seq x y z
N MET A 1 2.87 20.00 22.16
CA MET A 1 2.74 18.61 21.70
C MET A 1 3.45 18.32 20.36
N ARG A 2 3.40 19.22 19.34
CA ARG A 2 4.14 19.00 18.07
C ARG A 2 5.65 19.14 18.22
N ASP A 3 6.13 20.01 19.09
CA ASP A 3 7.55 20.27 19.31
C ASP A 3 8.29 19.07 19.93
N GLY A 4 7.64 18.31 20.83
CA GLY A 4 8.25 17.13 21.47
C GLY A 4 8.53 15.96 20.50
N TRP A 5 7.75 15.82 19.43
CA TRP A 5 8.01 14.75 18.43
C TRP A 5 9.13 15.15 17.47
N GLN A 6 9.29 16.44 17.16
CA GLN A 6 10.41 16.93 16.35
C GLN A 6 11.75 16.70 17.07
N GLU A 7 11.79 16.85 18.39
CA GLU A 7 12.97 16.52 19.19
C GLU A 7 13.20 15.00 19.27
N GLN A 8 12.14 14.21 19.48
CA GLN A 8 12.22 12.75 19.59
C GLN A 8 12.71 12.07 18.30
N PHE A 9 12.39 12.64 17.13
CA PHE A 9 12.74 12.11 15.81
C PHE A 9 13.67 13.07 15.03
N ALA A 10 14.55 13.77 15.74
CA ALA A 10 15.44 14.78 15.17
C ALA A 10 16.38 14.23 14.08
N ASP A 11 16.68 12.94 14.12
CA ASP A 11 17.49 12.21 13.14
C ASP A 11 16.71 11.78 11.85
N ALA A 12 15.43 12.13 11.77
CA ALA A 12 14.56 11.85 10.62
C ALA A 12 13.79 13.09 10.13
N GLN A 13 14.38 14.27 10.27
CA GLN A 13 13.70 15.56 10.03
C GLN A 13 13.09 15.71 8.64
N ASP A 14 13.74 15.12 7.61
CA ASP A 14 13.24 15.21 6.24
C ASP A 14 12.00 14.33 5.99
N CYS A 15 11.68 13.44 6.91
CA CYS A 15 10.48 12.60 6.87
C CYS A 15 9.33 13.18 7.71
N LEU A 16 9.57 14.22 8.51
CA LEU A 16 8.55 14.80 9.39
C LEU A 16 7.72 15.87 8.69
N ILE A 17 6.44 15.94 9.06
CA ILE A 17 5.53 17.00 8.60
C ILE A 17 5.93 18.34 9.19
N GLY A 18 5.89 19.39 8.40
CA GLY A 18 6.24 20.74 8.82
C GLY A 18 5.61 21.82 7.95
N PRO A 19 5.74 23.11 8.32
CA PRO A 19 5.14 24.22 7.56
C PRO A 19 5.58 24.28 6.10
N LYS A 20 6.81 23.82 5.82
CA LYS A 20 7.39 23.80 4.47
C LYS A 20 7.31 22.44 3.79
N ARG A 21 6.72 21.43 4.47
CA ARG A 21 6.63 20.05 3.99
C ARG A 21 5.19 19.57 4.16
N PRO A 22 4.32 19.86 3.17
CA PRO A 22 2.98 19.32 3.13
C PRO A 22 3.02 17.80 2.94
N ARG A 23 1.88 17.13 3.07
CA ARG A 23 1.77 15.69 2.80
C ARG A 23 2.27 15.38 1.41
N THR A 24 3.11 14.34 1.32
CA THR A 24 3.64 13.86 0.04
C THR A 24 2.57 13.09 -0.72
N ILE A 25 2.39 13.45 -1.97
CA ILE A 25 1.62 12.68 -2.96
C ILE A 25 2.62 12.12 -3.97
N LEU A 26 2.71 10.80 -4.05
CA LEU A 26 3.55 10.14 -5.06
C LEU A 26 2.72 9.84 -6.30
N HIS A 27 3.36 10.00 -7.46
CA HIS A 27 2.78 9.64 -8.74
C HIS A 27 3.47 8.39 -9.29
N VAL A 28 2.69 7.34 -9.50
CA VAL A 28 3.15 6.08 -10.12
C VAL A 28 2.26 5.82 -11.32
N LEU A 29 2.78 6.02 -12.52
CA LEU A 29 1.97 6.08 -13.74
C LEU A 29 0.85 7.14 -13.56
N ASP A 30 -0.40 6.70 -13.56
CA ASP A 30 -1.58 7.53 -13.35
C ASP A 30 -2.17 7.43 -11.93
N ILE A 31 -1.47 6.78 -11.01
CA ILE A 31 -1.92 6.52 -9.65
C ILE A 31 -1.30 7.56 -8.71
N GLU A 32 -2.14 8.22 -7.92
CA GLU A 32 -1.73 9.08 -6.81
C GLU A 32 -1.78 8.29 -5.50
N ILE A 33 -0.67 8.27 -4.76
CA ILE A 33 -0.54 7.61 -3.46
C ILE A 33 -0.29 8.66 -2.39
N GLY A 34 -1.13 8.71 -1.37
CA GLY A 34 -1.08 9.75 -0.32
C GLY A 34 -2.02 10.94 -0.57
N GLY A 35 -2.71 10.97 -1.73
CA GLY A 35 -3.77 11.92 -2.07
C GLY A 35 -5.13 11.50 -1.51
N ASP A 36 -6.20 11.93 -2.19
CA ASP A 36 -7.58 11.66 -1.77
C ASP A 36 -8.04 10.20 -2.03
N ALA A 37 -7.41 9.52 -2.99
CA ALA A 37 -7.72 8.13 -3.31
C ALA A 37 -7.05 7.14 -2.35
N PHE A 38 -7.78 6.09 -1.99
CA PHE A 38 -7.24 4.95 -1.25
C PHE A 38 -6.66 3.93 -2.23
N VAL A 39 -5.39 3.57 -2.08
CA VAL A 39 -4.68 2.70 -3.03
C VAL A 39 -4.59 1.27 -2.52
N THR A 40 -4.86 0.30 -3.39
CA THR A 40 -4.70 -1.11 -3.08
C THR A 40 -3.69 -1.76 -4.02
N MET A 41 -2.66 -2.35 -3.40
CA MET A 41 -1.66 -3.20 -4.03
C MET A 41 -2.04 -4.65 -3.75
N ALA A 42 -2.22 -5.49 -4.77
CA ALA A 42 -2.63 -6.87 -4.57
C ALA A 42 -1.96 -7.83 -5.55
N GLY A 43 -1.76 -9.08 -5.13
CA GLY A 43 -1.17 -10.12 -5.95
C GLY A 43 -0.46 -11.18 -5.12
N PRO A 44 0.21 -12.15 -5.73
CA PRO A 44 0.79 -13.29 -5.03
C PRO A 44 2.03 -12.91 -4.21
N CYS A 45 2.30 -13.66 -3.15
CA CYS A 45 3.54 -13.54 -2.38
C CYS A 45 4.76 -13.76 -3.29
N SER A 46 4.74 -14.83 -4.09
CA SER A 46 5.75 -15.17 -5.08
C SER A 46 5.14 -15.22 -6.48
N VAL A 47 5.92 -14.79 -7.47
CA VAL A 47 5.64 -15.13 -8.87
C VAL A 47 6.08 -16.59 -9.07
N GLU A 48 5.14 -17.45 -9.47
CA GLU A 48 5.36 -18.90 -9.57
C GLU A 48 5.23 -19.39 -10.99
N THR A 49 4.12 -19.10 -11.63
CA THR A 49 3.87 -19.42 -13.03
C THR A 49 3.18 -18.25 -13.73
N GLU A 50 3.31 -18.18 -15.04
CA GLU A 50 2.63 -17.13 -15.82
C GLU A 50 1.10 -17.21 -15.68
N ARG A 51 0.55 -18.43 -15.67
CA ARG A 51 -0.90 -18.66 -15.48
C ARG A 51 -1.37 -18.15 -14.10
N GLN A 52 -0.65 -18.50 -13.03
CA GLN A 52 -0.96 -18.04 -11.68
C GLN A 52 -0.95 -16.50 -11.62
N LEU A 53 0.10 -15.86 -12.16
CA LEU A 53 0.26 -14.42 -12.10
C LEU A 53 -0.80 -13.67 -12.94
N LEU A 54 -1.03 -14.09 -14.19
CA LEU A 54 -2.01 -13.44 -15.07
C LEU A 54 -3.43 -13.57 -14.54
N SER A 55 -3.85 -14.78 -14.12
CA SER A 55 -5.18 -14.98 -13.54
C SER A 55 -5.39 -14.13 -12.29
N THR A 56 -4.37 -14.02 -11.43
CA THR A 56 -4.43 -13.15 -10.25
C THR A 56 -4.51 -11.69 -10.65
N ALA A 57 -3.64 -11.23 -11.56
CA ALA A 57 -3.58 -9.83 -11.98
C ALA A 57 -4.90 -9.35 -12.58
N GLU A 58 -5.53 -10.16 -13.45
CA GLU A 58 -6.84 -9.83 -14.03
C GLU A 58 -7.94 -9.71 -12.98
N ARG A 59 -7.98 -10.64 -12.01
CA ARG A 59 -9.02 -10.66 -10.98
C ARG A 59 -8.84 -9.50 -9.98
N VAL A 60 -7.61 -9.25 -9.50
CA VAL A 60 -7.36 -8.12 -8.57
C VAL A 60 -7.59 -6.76 -9.26
N CYS A 61 -7.25 -6.64 -10.55
CA CYS A 61 -7.54 -5.44 -11.34
C CYS A 61 -9.06 -5.17 -11.41
N ARG A 62 -9.86 -6.17 -11.75
CA ARG A 62 -11.33 -6.06 -11.78
C ARG A 62 -11.93 -5.74 -10.41
N ALA A 63 -11.35 -6.27 -9.35
CA ALA A 63 -11.78 -5.98 -7.98
C ALA A 63 -11.37 -4.58 -7.49
N GLY A 64 -10.59 -3.81 -8.28
CA GLY A 64 -10.25 -2.42 -7.99
C GLY A 64 -8.86 -2.22 -7.41
N ALA A 65 -7.96 -3.21 -7.46
CA ALA A 65 -6.54 -2.97 -7.22
C ALA A 65 -5.94 -2.07 -8.32
N GLN A 66 -4.98 -1.23 -7.95
CA GLN A 66 -4.28 -0.34 -8.88
C GLN A 66 -2.86 -0.81 -9.17
N ILE A 67 -2.28 -1.59 -8.26
CA ILE A 67 -0.89 -2.01 -8.32
C ILE A 67 -0.84 -3.53 -8.12
N LEU A 68 -0.13 -4.23 -9.02
CA LEU A 68 0.18 -5.64 -8.89
C LEU A 68 1.41 -5.81 -8.01
N ARG A 69 1.27 -6.56 -6.92
CA ARG A 69 2.41 -7.00 -6.13
C ARG A 69 2.77 -8.43 -6.50
N GLY A 70 4.05 -8.75 -6.50
CA GLY A 70 4.54 -10.11 -6.70
C GLY A 70 6.05 -10.18 -6.50
N GLY A 71 6.52 -11.14 -5.70
CA GLY A 71 7.95 -11.32 -5.45
C GLY A 71 8.63 -12.12 -6.58
N ALA A 72 9.48 -11.47 -7.38
CA ALA A 72 10.35 -12.15 -8.34
C ALA A 72 11.59 -12.73 -7.64
N PHE A 73 12.06 -12.08 -6.58
CA PHE A 73 13.12 -12.52 -5.69
C PHE A 73 12.55 -12.75 -4.29
N LYS A 74 13.06 -13.73 -3.55
CA LYS A 74 12.57 -14.08 -2.21
C LYS A 74 13.71 -14.19 -1.21
N PRO A 75 13.74 -13.33 -0.16
CA PRO A 75 14.71 -13.48 0.92
C PRO A 75 14.34 -14.70 1.77
N ARG A 76 15.22 -15.69 1.80
CA ARG A 76 15.03 -16.94 2.56
C ARG A 76 16.18 -17.17 3.53
N SER A 77 15.85 -17.70 4.70
CA SER A 77 16.85 -18.14 5.68
C SER A 77 17.45 -19.51 5.33
N SER A 78 16.76 -20.31 4.50
CA SER A 78 17.24 -21.61 4.03
C SER A 78 17.56 -21.55 2.53
N PRO A 79 18.74 -22.01 2.09
CA PRO A 79 19.10 -22.08 0.67
C PRO A 79 18.28 -23.10 -0.11
N TYR A 80 17.60 -24.02 0.58
CA TYR A 80 16.74 -25.05 -0.03
C TYR A 80 15.31 -24.57 -0.29
N SER A 81 14.94 -23.42 0.25
CA SER A 81 13.63 -22.82 -0.01
C SER A 81 13.60 -22.15 -1.38
N PHE A 82 12.40 -21.99 -1.95
CA PHE A 82 12.21 -21.30 -3.22
C PHE A 82 12.74 -19.86 -3.13
N GLN A 83 13.72 -19.52 -4.00
CA GLN A 83 14.43 -18.24 -4.00
C GLN A 83 13.77 -17.17 -4.89
N GLY A 84 12.68 -17.53 -5.57
CA GLY A 84 12.07 -16.71 -6.63
C GLY A 84 12.54 -17.11 -8.03
N LEU A 85 11.84 -16.61 -9.05
CA LEU A 85 12.18 -16.86 -10.46
C LEU A 85 13.15 -15.83 -11.04
N GLY A 86 13.57 -14.85 -10.25
CA GLY A 86 14.50 -13.81 -10.68
C GLY A 86 14.05 -13.08 -11.94
N MET A 87 14.92 -13.04 -12.95
CA MET A 87 14.66 -12.36 -14.23
C MET A 87 13.36 -12.84 -14.90
N GLU A 88 13.07 -14.15 -14.88
CA GLU A 88 11.84 -14.65 -15.50
C GLU A 88 10.59 -14.17 -14.75
N GLY A 89 10.64 -14.12 -13.42
CA GLY A 89 9.57 -13.51 -12.62
C GLY A 89 9.34 -12.04 -12.97
N LEU A 90 10.41 -11.26 -13.21
CA LEU A 90 10.30 -9.87 -13.66
C LEU A 90 9.66 -9.76 -15.05
N ARG A 91 10.02 -10.64 -15.98
CA ARG A 91 9.41 -10.70 -17.32
C ARG A 91 7.92 -11.05 -17.24
N MET A 92 7.54 -12.00 -16.38
CA MET A 92 6.12 -12.33 -16.14
C MET A 92 5.34 -11.13 -15.58
N LEU A 93 5.91 -10.40 -14.61
CA LEU A 93 5.31 -9.17 -14.09
C LEU A 93 5.10 -8.12 -15.20
N ALA A 94 6.08 -7.93 -16.07
CA ALA A 94 5.96 -7.00 -17.19
C ALA A 94 4.85 -7.42 -18.18
N ARG A 95 4.69 -8.72 -18.45
CA ARG A 95 3.57 -9.23 -19.27
C ARG A 95 2.22 -8.99 -18.58
N ALA A 96 2.13 -9.24 -17.29
CA ALA A 96 0.92 -8.97 -16.52
C ALA A 96 0.55 -7.48 -16.52
N ARG A 97 1.54 -6.56 -16.39
CA ARG A 97 1.33 -5.12 -16.55
C ARG A 97 0.79 -4.78 -17.94
N ALA A 98 1.37 -5.33 -18.99
CA ALA A 98 0.93 -5.08 -20.36
C ALA A 98 -0.53 -5.54 -20.59
N ALA A 99 -0.93 -6.66 -19.98
CA ALA A 99 -2.28 -7.21 -20.11
C ALA A 99 -3.33 -6.46 -19.28
N THR A 100 -2.96 -5.93 -18.10
CA THR A 100 -3.94 -5.39 -17.13
C THR A 100 -3.84 -3.87 -16.93
N GLY A 101 -2.72 -3.26 -17.27
CA GLY A 101 -2.43 -1.85 -16.98
C GLY A 101 -2.10 -1.56 -15.51
N LEU A 102 -1.98 -2.59 -14.65
CA LEU A 102 -1.57 -2.42 -13.25
C LEU A 102 -0.11 -1.95 -13.19
N ALA A 103 0.20 -1.00 -12.31
CA ALA A 103 1.60 -0.72 -11.96
C ALA A 103 2.20 -1.93 -11.21
N ILE A 104 3.53 -2.04 -11.18
CA ILE A 104 4.22 -3.17 -10.54
C ILE A 104 4.96 -2.71 -9.29
N VAL A 105 4.73 -3.40 -8.16
CA VAL A 105 5.60 -3.37 -6.99
C VAL A 105 6.22 -4.75 -6.77
N THR A 106 7.56 -4.82 -6.70
CA THR A 106 8.27 -6.06 -6.41
C THR A 106 9.46 -5.80 -5.49
N GLU A 107 9.83 -6.84 -4.70
CA GLU A 107 10.89 -6.74 -3.72
C GLU A 107 12.26 -6.82 -4.38
N VAL A 108 13.18 -5.95 -3.96
CA VAL A 108 14.61 -6.04 -4.23
C VAL A 108 15.33 -6.45 -2.94
N ILE A 109 16.26 -7.41 -3.02
CA ILE A 109 16.87 -8.03 -1.85
C ILE A 109 18.36 -7.75 -1.69
N CYS A 110 19.04 -7.31 -2.73
CA CYS A 110 20.44 -6.89 -2.67
C CYS A 110 20.71 -5.71 -3.61
N GLU A 111 21.79 -4.98 -3.36
CA GLU A 111 22.20 -3.79 -4.10
C GLU A 111 22.44 -4.06 -5.57
N ALA A 112 23.09 -5.19 -5.88
CA ALA A 112 23.44 -5.56 -7.25
C ALA A 112 22.20 -5.75 -8.15
N ASP A 113 21.06 -6.13 -7.57
CA ASP A 113 19.82 -6.37 -8.30
C ASP A 113 18.99 -5.09 -8.51
N VAL A 114 19.32 -3.99 -7.83
CA VAL A 114 18.53 -2.75 -7.91
C VAL A 114 18.37 -2.23 -9.34
N PRO A 115 19.44 -2.11 -10.17
CA PRO A 115 19.27 -1.64 -11.55
C PRO A 115 18.37 -2.54 -12.38
N LEU A 116 18.51 -3.85 -12.21
CA LEU A 116 17.69 -4.83 -12.90
C LEU A 116 16.23 -4.72 -12.49
N VAL A 117 15.94 -4.78 -11.20
CA VAL A 117 14.55 -4.72 -10.68
C VAL A 117 13.91 -3.39 -11.04
N ALA A 118 14.62 -2.27 -10.92
CA ALA A 118 14.13 -0.93 -11.27
C ALA A 118 13.79 -0.78 -12.76
N SER A 119 14.38 -1.58 -13.65
CA SER A 119 14.06 -1.55 -15.08
C SER A 119 12.69 -2.19 -15.40
N TYR A 120 12.16 -3.03 -14.51
CA TYR A 120 10.87 -3.72 -14.66
C TYR A 120 9.79 -3.15 -13.74
N ALA A 121 10.14 -2.79 -12.51
CA ALA A 121 9.21 -2.34 -11.49
C ALA A 121 8.93 -0.84 -11.56
N ASP A 122 7.70 -0.44 -11.21
CA ASP A 122 7.30 0.95 -11.05
C ASP A 122 7.55 1.42 -9.60
N ILE A 123 7.54 0.48 -8.64
CA ILE A 123 7.83 0.69 -7.22
C ILE A 123 8.79 -0.41 -6.75
N LEU A 124 9.86 -0.03 -6.05
CA LEU A 124 10.74 -0.98 -5.38
C LEU A 124 10.23 -1.24 -3.96
N GLN A 125 10.02 -2.50 -3.59
CA GLN A 125 9.74 -2.86 -2.21
C GLN A 125 11.04 -3.21 -1.49
N ILE A 126 11.26 -2.59 -0.33
CA ILE A 126 12.28 -3.02 0.64
C ILE A 126 11.57 -3.83 1.72
N GLY A 127 11.88 -5.10 1.79
CA GLY A 127 11.28 -6.03 2.76
C GLY A 127 11.73 -5.75 4.19
N SER A 128 10.92 -6.19 5.16
CA SER A 128 11.16 -5.94 6.60
C SER A 128 12.53 -6.42 7.10
N ARG A 129 13.09 -7.47 6.51
CA ARG A 129 14.44 -7.97 6.87
C ARG A 129 15.56 -7.07 6.38
N ASN A 130 15.29 -6.24 5.38
CA ASN A 130 16.24 -5.32 4.77
C ASN A 130 15.95 -3.84 5.13
N MET A 131 15.04 -3.58 6.07
CA MET A 131 14.68 -2.20 6.46
C MET A 131 15.92 -1.40 6.89
N GLU A 132 16.87 -2.03 7.56
CA GLU A 132 18.09 -1.40 8.06
C GLU A 132 19.35 -1.78 7.24
N ASN A 133 19.15 -2.34 6.04
CA ASN A 133 20.26 -2.56 5.09
C ASN A 133 20.56 -1.24 4.36
N TYR A 134 21.33 -0.37 5.00
CA TYR A 134 21.59 0.99 4.52
C TYR A 134 22.23 1.03 3.13
N ALA A 135 23.10 0.08 2.81
CA ALA A 135 23.69 0.00 1.47
C ALA A 135 22.60 -0.29 0.39
N LEU A 136 21.65 -1.20 0.68
CA LEU A 136 20.52 -1.43 -0.20
C LEU A 136 19.58 -0.21 -0.27
N LEU A 137 19.35 0.49 0.84
CA LEU A 137 18.53 1.71 0.86
C LEU A 137 19.14 2.80 -0.01
N GLU A 138 20.45 3.02 0.08
CA GLU A 138 21.20 3.96 -0.75
C GLU A 138 21.12 3.59 -2.23
N ALA A 139 21.40 2.34 -2.58
CA ALA A 139 21.28 1.86 -3.96
C ALA A 139 19.85 2.03 -4.51
N ALA A 140 18.83 1.68 -3.71
CA ALA A 140 17.43 1.86 -4.08
C ALA A 140 17.08 3.35 -4.27
N ALA A 141 17.59 4.24 -3.42
CA ALA A 141 17.39 5.68 -3.56
C ALA A 141 17.93 6.21 -4.91
N HIS A 142 19.13 5.79 -5.30
CA HIS A 142 19.74 6.19 -6.56
C HIS A 142 18.97 5.73 -7.80
N SER A 143 18.13 4.69 -7.69
CA SER A 143 17.26 4.25 -8.78
C SER A 143 16.18 5.26 -9.16
N ARG A 144 15.88 6.23 -8.28
CA ARG A 144 14.80 7.22 -8.40
C ARG A 144 13.39 6.62 -8.52
N ARG A 145 13.23 5.31 -8.39
CA ARG A 145 11.91 4.67 -8.31
C ARG A 145 11.27 4.97 -6.96
N PRO A 146 9.94 5.12 -6.88
CA PRO A 146 9.22 5.11 -5.62
C PRO A 146 9.56 3.87 -4.80
N ILE A 147 9.69 4.04 -3.48
CA ILE A 147 10.10 2.96 -2.57
C ILE A 147 9.00 2.70 -1.56
N LEU A 148 8.56 1.44 -1.46
CA LEU A 148 7.72 0.91 -0.39
C LEU A 148 8.63 0.30 0.69
N LEU A 149 8.84 1.02 1.79
CA LEU A 149 9.70 0.61 2.90
C LEU A 149 8.87 -0.10 3.97
N LYS A 150 9.06 -1.41 4.12
CA LYS A 150 8.32 -2.24 5.11
C LYS A 150 9.02 -2.20 6.45
N ARG A 151 8.28 -1.87 7.51
CA ARG A 151 8.76 -1.83 8.89
C ARG A 151 9.34 -3.18 9.30
N GLY A 152 10.50 -3.17 9.95
CA GLY A 152 11.11 -4.34 10.58
C GLY A 152 10.22 -4.87 11.70
N MET A 153 10.23 -6.21 11.89
CA MET A 153 9.35 -6.87 12.85
C MET A 153 9.64 -6.51 14.31
N MET A 154 10.84 -6.01 14.61
CA MET A 154 11.24 -5.55 15.94
C MET A 154 11.65 -4.07 15.95
N ALA A 155 11.36 -3.36 14.85
CA ALA A 155 11.73 -1.98 14.67
C ALA A 155 10.72 -1.04 15.34
N THR A 156 11.21 0.00 15.97
CA THR A 156 10.38 1.11 16.44
C THR A 156 9.91 1.99 15.27
N VAL A 157 8.98 2.92 15.53
CA VAL A 157 8.62 3.95 14.56
C VAL A 157 9.83 4.83 14.20
N GLY A 158 10.69 5.12 15.18
CA GLY A 158 11.94 5.87 14.97
C GLY A 158 12.90 5.17 14.02
N ASP A 159 13.07 3.84 14.15
CA ASP A 159 13.93 3.06 13.25
C ASP A 159 13.41 3.10 11.80
N LEU A 160 12.09 2.97 11.62
CA LEU A 160 11.45 3.09 10.31
C LEU A 160 11.67 4.48 9.69
N LEU A 161 11.52 5.53 10.48
CA LEU A 161 11.73 6.91 10.02
C LEU A 161 13.21 7.18 9.70
N ARG A 162 14.19 6.64 10.48
CA ARG A 162 15.62 6.74 10.16
C ARG A 162 15.96 6.04 8.84
N SER A 163 15.40 4.87 8.61
CA SER A 163 15.58 4.16 7.35
C SER A 163 14.97 4.93 6.16
N ALA A 164 13.81 5.55 6.34
CA ALA A 164 13.23 6.44 5.35
C ALA A 164 14.08 7.69 5.12
N GLN A 165 14.62 8.29 6.19
CA GLN A 165 15.56 9.43 6.14
C GLN A 165 16.79 9.10 5.30
N CYS A 166 17.36 7.90 5.44
CA CYS A 166 18.48 7.46 4.61
C CYS A 166 18.11 7.56 3.11
N ILE A 167 16.95 7.06 2.71
CA ILE A 167 16.51 7.12 1.31
C ILE A 167 16.33 8.57 0.85
N VAL A 168 15.67 9.39 1.66
CA VAL A 168 15.41 10.81 1.34
C VAL A 168 16.71 11.61 1.23
N SER A 169 17.66 11.40 2.14
CA SER A 169 18.96 12.10 2.14
C SER A 169 19.82 11.76 0.92
N HIS A 170 19.65 10.57 0.33
CA HIS A 170 20.26 10.19 -0.95
C HIS A 170 19.46 10.69 -2.17
N GLY A 171 18.54 11.62 -1.95
CA GLY A 171 17.85 12.40 -2.98
C GLY A 171 16.63 11.73 -3.60
N ASN A 172 16.04 10.71 -2.96
CA ASN A 172 14.77 10.14 -3.38
C ASN A 172 13.65 10.42 -2.37
N PRO A 173 12.82 11.44 -2.56
CA PRO A 173 11.73 11.78 -1.65
C PRO A 173 10.50 10.87 -1.82
N ASN A 174 10.50 9.97 -2.80
CA ASN A 174 9.34 9.14 -3.15
C ASN A 174 9.29 7.88 -2.31
N VAL A 175 9.06 8.04 -1.00
CA VAL A 175 9.01 6.94 -0.03
C VAL A 175 7.60 6.77 0.52
N MET A 176 7.14 5.53 0.62
CA MET A 176 5.95 5.10 1.34
C MET A 176 6.39 4.24 2.52
N LEU A 177 5.84 4.52 3.70
CA LEU A 177 6.03 3.71 4.90
C LEU A 177 5.01 2.58 4.92
N CYS A 178 5.42 1.36 5.31
CA CYS A 178 4.49 0.23 5.37
C CYS A 178 4.51 -0.43 6.75
N GLU A 179 3.42 -0.29 7.48
CA GLU A 179 3.15 -1.07 8.69
C GLU A 179 2.72 -2.49 8.29
N ARG A 180 3.31 -3.52 8.91
CA ARG A 180 3.08 -4.93 8.57
C ARG A 180 3.02 -5.87 9.78
N GLY A 181 2.85 -5.30 10.95
CA GLY A 181 2.87 -6.00 12.22
C GLY A 181 4.28 -6.13 12.81
N ILE A 182 4.33 -6.11 14.11
CA ILE A 182 5.54 -6.28 14.90
C ILE A 182 5.48 -7.58 15.71
N ARG A 183 6.63 -8.13 16.07
CA ARG A 183 6.71 -9.20 17.06
C ARG A 183 6.41 -8.64 18.45
N SER A 184 5.54 -9.31 19.16
CA SER A 184 5.22 -9.01 20.55
C SER A 184 5.23 -10.31 21.36
N PHE A 185 4.78 -10.23 22.59
CA PHE A 185 4.58 -11.41 23.44
C PHE A 185 3.36 -12.27 22.99
N GLU A 186 2.45 -11.70 22.16
CA GLU A 186 1.30 -12.44 21.63
C GLU A 186 1.75 -13.39 20.52
N THR A 187 1.29 -14.62 20.57
CA THR A 187 1.67 -15.70 19.66
C THR A 187 0.49 -16.30 18.89
N ALA A 188 -0.74 -15.88 19.19
CA ALA A 188 -1.94 -16.36 18.50
C ALA A 188 -2.05 -15.88 17.05
N THR A 189 -1.34 -14.81 16.70
CA THR A 189 -1.19 -14.31 15.33
C THR A 189 0.29 -14.26 14.94
N ARG A 190 0.58 -14.22 13.66
CA ARG A 190 1.97 -14.17 13.16
C ARG A 190 2.72 -12.95 13.69
N ASN A 191 2.05 -11.79 13.70
CA ASN A 191 2.54 -10.53 14.24
C ASN A 191 1.35 -9.73 14.80
N THR A 192 1.64 -8.74 15.64
CA THR A 192 0.66 -7.79 16.14
C THR A 192 0.61 -6.57 15.21
N LEU A 193 -0.53 -6.28 14.58
CA LEU A 193 -0.70 -5.05 13.80
C LEU A 193 -0.62 -3.85 14.76
N ASP A 194 0.35 -2.97 14.55
CA ASP A 194 0.53 -1.76 15.35
C ASP A 194 -0.32 -0.62 14.77
N ALA A 195 -1.61 -0.64 15.09
CA ALA A 195 -2.53 0.42 14.67
C ALA A 195 -2.14 1.80 15.24
N GLY A 196 -1.54 1.81 16.45
CA GLY A 196 -1.01 3.04 17.06
C GLY A 196 0.10 3.68 16.24
N ALA A 197 1.01 2.87 15.67
CA ALA A 197 2.04 3.35 14.77
C ALA A 197 1.46 3.97 13.50
N ILE A 198 0.40 3.40 12.92
CA ILE A 198 -0.26 3.98 11.74
C ILE A 198 -0.77 5.38 12.07
N VAL A 199 -1.53 5.52 13.16
CA VAL A 199 -2.06 6.81 13.61
C VAL A 199 -0.94 7.81 13.89
N LEU A 200 0.12 7.38 14.59
CA LEU A 200 1.28 8.22 14.91
C LEU A 200 1.97 8.70 13.63
N LEU A 201 2.32 7.79 12.71
CA LEU A 201 2.97 8.14 11.44
C LEU A 201 2.15 9.13 10.62
N LYS A 202 0.82 8.98 10.59
CA LYS A 202 -0.08 9.92 9.92
C LYS A 202 -0.12 11.30 10.57
N GLN A 203 0.26 11.43 11.83
CA GLN A 203 0.34 12.72 12.55
C GLN A 203 1.69 13.40 12.39
N ILE A 204 2.80 12.62 12.41
CA ILE A 204 4.14 13.18 12.49
C ILE A 204 4.89 13.19 11.15
N SER A 205 4.53 12.31 10.21
CA SER A 205 5.21 12.20 8.91
C SER A 205 4.36 12.74 7.76
N HIS A 206 5.01 13.33 6.77
CA HIS A 206 4.38 13.73 5.51
C HIS A 206 4.30 12.57 4.49
N LEU A 207 5.02 11.46 4.74
CA LEU A 207 5.10 10.31 3.84
C LEU A 207 3.78 9.50 3.87
N PRO A 208 3.34 8.94 2.74
CA PRO A 208 2.20 8.02 2.71
C PRO A 208 2.43 6.79 3.56
N VAL A 209 1.37 6.29 4.19
CA VAL A 209 1.39 5.09 5.04
C VAL A 209 0.53 4.00 4.41
N ILE A 210 1.16 2.88 4.10
CA ILE A 210 0.53 1.66 3.57
C ILE A 210 0.44 0.63 4.71
N VAL A 211 -0.58 -0.21 4.70
CA VAL A 211 -0.72 -1.31 5.67
C VAL A 211 -0.69 -2.64 4.93
N ASP A 212 0.05 -3.58 5.48
CA ASP A 212 0.11 -4.97 5.05
C ASP A 212 -0.63 -5.86 6.05
N PRO A 213 -1.93 -6.09 5.86
CA PRO A 213 -2.73 -6.92 6.76
C PRO A 213 -2.37 -8.39 6.65
N SER A 214 -1.89 -8.86 5.48
CA SER A 214 -1.54 -10.27 5.27
C SER A 214 -0.38 -10.71 6.16
N HIS A 215 0.73 -9.96 6.15
CA HIS A 215 1.89 -10.30 6.98
C HIS A 215 1.68 -9.97 8.46
N ALA A 216 0.79 -9.03 8.79
CA ALA A 216 0.42 -8.78 10.17
C ALA A 216 -0.41 -9.94 10.74
N ALA A 217 -1.44 -10.36 10.05
CA ALA A 217 -2.36 -11.41 10.48
C ALA A 217 -1.70 -12.80 10.49
N GLY A 218 -1.08 -13.20 9.38
CA GLY A 218 -0.54 -14.54 9.16
C GLY A 218 -1.59 -15.59 8.81
N TYR A 219 -2.88 -15.29 8.97
CA TYR A 219 -4.03 -16.13 8.67
C TYR A 219 -5.01 -15.37 7.79
N ARG A 220 -5.45 -15.99 6.68
CA ARG A 220 -6.33 -15.34 5.68
C ARG A 220 -7.66 -14.85 6.24
N GLU A 221 -8.21 -15.55 7.24
CA GLU A 221 -9.49 -15.21 7.88
C GLU A 221 -9.45 -13.85 8.60
N LEU A 222 -8.28 -13.42 9.04
CA LEU A 222 -8.06 -12.18 9.77
C LEU A 222 -7.75 -10.99 8.86
N VAL A 223 -7.30 -11.24 7.62
CA VAL A 223 -6.80 -10.20 6.70
C VAL A 223 -7.83 -9.10 6.47
N SER A 224 -9.09 -9.45 6.19
CA SER A 224 -10.17 -8.48 5.96
C SER A 224 -10.47 -7.62 7.19
N GLY A 225 -10.35 -8.19 8.40
CA GLY A 225 -10.46 -7.46 9.66
C GLY A 225 -9.35 -6.44 9.83
N TYR A 226 -8.11 -6.86 9.62
CA TYR A 226 -6.92 -6.00 9.73
C TYR A 226 -6.89 -4.92 8.64
N ALA A 227 -7.39 -5.22 7.44
CA ALA A 227 -7.56 -4.23 6.39
C ALA A 227 -8.49 -3.09 6.82
N ARG A 228 -9.63 -3.39 7.46
CA ARG A 228 -10.54 -2.38 8.04
C ARG A 228 -9.86 -1.54 9.11
N VAL A 229 -9.07 -2.17 10.00
CA VAL A 229 -8.27 -1.45 11.01
C VAL A 229 -7.31 -0.47 10.34
N GLY A 230 -6.60 -0.89 9.29
CA GLY A 230 -5.71 -0.01 8.53
C GLY A 230 -6.42 1.21 7.94
N VAL A 231 -7.58 1.01 7.32
CA VAL A 231 -8.40 2.12 6.79
C VAL A 231 -8.85 3.06 7.93
N ALA A 232 -9.38 2.51 9.03
CA ALA A 232 -9.85 3.30 10.17
C ALA A 232 -8.72 4.07 10.87
N ALA A 233 -7.50 3.52 10.89
CA ALA A 233 -6.31 4.20 11.43
C ALA A 233 -5.77 5.31 10.50
N GLY A 234 -6.34 5.48 9.30
CA GLY A 234 -6.01 6.56 8.37
C GLY A 234 -4.90 6.23 7.37
N ALA A 235 -4.65 4.96 7.11
CA ALA A 235 -3.71 4.52 6.07
C ALA A 235 -4.08 5.10 4.69
N ASP A 236 -3.07 5.29 3.83
CA ASP A 236 -3.25 5.77 2.46
C ASP A 236 -3.53 4.61 1.47
N GLY A 237 -3.28 3.39 1.91
CA GLY A 237 -3.53 2.20 1.10
C GLY A 237 -3.20 0.90 1.81
N LEU A 238 -3.39 -0.20 1.08
CA LEU A 238 -3.09 -1.57 1.52
C LEU A 238 -2.16 -2.28 0.53
N ILE A 239 -1.39 -3.24 1.05
CA ILE A 239 -0.71 -4.26 0.25
C ILE A 239 -1.13 -5.65 0.73
N VAL A 240 -1.77 -6.45 -0.14
CA VAL A 240 -2.46 -7.69 0.22
C VAL A 240 -1.94 -8.86 -0.61
N GLU A 241 -1.74 -10.00 0.04
CA GLU A 241 -1.40 -11.25 -0.64
C GLU A 241 -2.66 -11.97 -1.12
N VAL A 242 -2.66 -12.29 -2.42
CA VAL A 242 -3.77 -12.94 -3.12
C VAL A 242 -3.22 -14.05 -4.00
N HIS A 243 -3.78 -15.24 -3.90
CA HIS A 243 -3.36 -16.39 -4.71
C HIS A 243 -4.59 -17.16 -5.21
N PRO A 244 -4.62 -17.66 -6.47
CA PRO A 244 -5.78 -18.39 -6.99
C PRO A 244 -6.03 -19.70 -6.23
N GLU A 245 -4.97 -20.34 -5.75
CA GLU A 245 -5.01 -21.61 -5.01
C GLU A 245 -4.02 -21.53 -3.83
N PRO A 246 -4.37 -20.84 -2.73
CA PRO A 246 -3.45 -20.57 -1.62
C PRO A 246 -2.80 -21.81 -0.99
N GLU A 247 -3.50 -22.95 -1.01
CA GLU A 247 -3.00 -24.23 -0.49
C GLU A 247 -1.86 -24.79 -1.33
N GLN A 248 -1.71 -24.36 -2.59
CA GLN A 248 -0.64 -24.77 -3.52
C GLN A 248 0.45 -23.70 -3.64
N ALA A 249 0.33 -22.58 -2.94
CA ALA A 249 1.29 -21.49 -3.02
C ALA A 249 2.69 -21.94 -2.56
N TRP A 250 3.71 -21.55 -3.33
CA TRP A 250 5.11 -21.86 -2.99
C TRP A 250 5.63 -21.02 -1.81
N SER A 251 4.89 -19.99 -1.44
CA SER A 251 5.19 -19.17 -0.26
C SER A 251 3.94 -18.50 0.32
N ASP A 252 3.89 -18.43 1.65
CA ASP A 252 2.91 -17.67 2.46
C ASP A 252 1.42 -17.92 2.08
N GLY A 253 1.08 -19.19 1.75
CA GLY A 253 -0.28 -19.56 1.37
C GLY A 253 -1.31 -19.37 2.49
N GLU A 254 -0.93 -19.58 3.76
CA GLU A 254 -1.83 -19.48 4.92
C GLU A 254 -2.46 -18.08 5.08
N GLN A 255 -1.73 -17.04 4.71
CA GLN A 255 -2.18 -15.65 4.82
C GLN A 255 -2.68 -15.06 3.49
N SER A 256 -2.53 -15.78 2.38
CA SER A 256 -2.99 -15.34 1.07
C SER A 256 -4.50 -15.51 0.94
N LEU A 257 -5.20 -14.46 0.55
CA LEU A 257 -6.62 -14.53 0.21
C LEU A 257 -6.81 -15.31 -1.08
N THR A 258 -7.94 -16.01 -1.21
CA THR A 258 -8.40 -16.45 -2.53
C THR A 258 -8.85 -15.24 -3.35
N LEU A 259 -9.06 -15.44 -4.65
CA LEU A 259 -9.54 -14.37 -5.53
C LEU A 259 -10.92 -13.84 -5.08
N GLU A 260 -11.82 -14.75 -4.67
CA GLU A 260 -13.16 -14.43 -4.19
C GLU A 260 -13.13 -13.71 -2.83
N GLN A 261 -12.25 -14.14 -1.93
CA GLN A 261 -12.08 -13.46 -0.63
C GLN A 261 -11.54 -12.04 -0.81
N PHE A 262 -10.63 -11.82 -1.77
CA PHE A 262 -10.14 -10.50 -2.09
C PHE A 262 -11.25 -9.60 -2.66
N GLU A 263 -12.04 -10.09 -3.61
CA GLU A 263 -13.19 -9.36 -4.16
C GLU A 263 -14.19 -8.96 -3.06
N ALA A 264 -14.53 -9.91 -2.19
CA ALA A 264 -15.42 -9.65 -1.06
C ALA A 264 -14.84 -8.62 -0.08
N MET A 265 -13.53 -8.70 0.20
CA MET A 265 -12.83 -7.71 1.03
C MET A 265 -12.91 -6.32 0.41
N MET A 266 -12.60 -6.17 -0.88
CA MET A 266 -12.64 -4.88 -1.57
C MET A 266 -14.04 -4.26 -1.56
N MET A 267 -15.08 -5.06 -1.77
CA MET A 267 -16.48 -4.60 -1.65
C MET A 267 -16.80 -4.15 -0.22
N GLY A 268 -16.38 -4.95 0.77
CA GLY A 268 -16.62 -4.65 2.18
C GLY A 268 -15.83 -3.45 2.71
N LEU A 269 -14.74 -3.05 2.03
CA LEU A 269 -13.93 -1.88 2.41
C LEU A 269 -14.50 -0.56 1.90
N LYS A 270 -15.30 -0.53 0.84
CA LYS A 270 -15.85 0.70 0.24
C LYS A 270 -16.51 1.64 1.26
N PRO A 271 -17.41 1.17 2.15
CA PRO A 271 -18.01 2.04 3.16
C PRO A 271 -16.99 2.63 4.14
N TRP A 272 -15.98 1.85 4.54
CA TRP A 272 -14.93 2.30 5.46
C TRP A 272 -14.03 3.36 4.83
N ILE A 273 -13.65 3.16 3.55
CA ILE A 273 -12.88 4.12 2.78
C ILE A 273 -13.66 5.44 2.63
N ALA A 274 -14.95 5.36 2.33
CA ALA A 274 -15.81 6.55 2.26
C ALA A 274 -15.93 7.27 3.59
N LEU A 275 -16.11 6.55 4.72
CA LEU A 275 -16.14 7.12 6.07
C LEU A 275 -14.80 7.78 6.44
N ALA A 276 -13.69 7.27 5.95
CA ALA A 276 -12.37 7.88 6.11
C ALA A 276 -12.17 9.13 5.22
N GLY A 277 -13.18 9.54 4.46
CA GLY A 277 -13.15 10.71 3.57
C GLY A 277 -12.28 10.50 2.33
N ARG A 278 -12.12 9.24 1.88
CA ARG A 278 -11.31 8.87 0.72
C ARG A 278 -12.16 8.25 -0.39
N GLY A 279 -11.74 8.44 -1.63
CA GLY A 279 -12.33 7.77 -2.78
C GLY A 279 -11.76 6.37 -2.99
N ALA A 280 -12.64 5.39 -3.24
CA ALA A 280 -12.24 4.07 -3.76
C ALA A 280 -12.54 4.07 -5.27
N TRP A 281 -11.52 4.18 -6.10
CA TRP A 281 -11.69 4.29 -7.54
C TRP A 281 -11.42 2.95 -8.22
N SER A 282 -12.42 2.41 -8.93
CA SER A 282 -12.21 1.36 -9.93
C SER A 282 -11.51 1.95 -11.17
N ARG A 283 -10.98 1.08 -12.04
CA ARG A 283 -10.38 1.52 -13.31
C ARG A 283 -11.37 2.29 -14.17
N ASP A 284 -12.61 1.79 -14.28
CA ASP A 284 -13.66 2.40 -15.09
C ASP A 284 -14.05 3.79 -14.56
N GLU A 285 -14.15 3.93 -13.22
CA GLU A 285 -14.40 5.23 -12.57
C GLU A 285 -13.26 6.23 -12.83
N ARG A 286 -12.01 5.77 -12.84
CA ARG A 286 -10.85 6.62 -13.20
C ARG A 286 -10.86 7.05 -14.66
N GLU A 287 -11.15 6.15 -15.59
CA GLU A 287 -11.25 6.45 -17.02
C GLU A 287 -12.41 7.40 -17.29
N GLN A 288 -13.55 7.22 -16.64
CA GLN A 288 -14.72 8.10 -16.74
C GLN A 288 -14.44 9.50 -16.19
N PHE A 289 -13.76 9.59 -15.05
CA PHE A 289 -13.34 10.88 -14.49
C PHE A 289 -12.34 11.60 -15.38
N ARG A 290 -11.38 10.90 -15.98
CA ARG A 290 -10.43 11.47 -16.95
C ARG A 290 -11.14 12.03 -18.18
N SER A 291 -12.06 11.27 -18.75
CA SER A 291 -12.82 11.73 -19.93
C SER A 291 -13.64 12.99 -19.63
N LEU A 292 -14.21 13.09 -18.44
CA LEU A 292 -14.96 14.27 -17.97
C LEU A 292 -14.03 15.46 -17.69
N SER A 293 -12.86 15.25 -17.08
CA SER A 293 -11.91 16.33 -16.78
C SER A 293 -11.25 16.89 -18.04
N VAL A 294 -10.97 16.05 -19.04
CA VAL A 294 -10.48 16.48 -20.36
C VAL A 294 -11.55 17.25 -21.13
N ALA A 295 -12.81 16.78 -21.09
CA ALA A 295 -13.93 17.45 -21.77
C ALA A 295 -14.31 18.79 -21.14
N SER A 296 -14.08 18.97 -19.83
CA SER A 296 -14.40 20.20 -19.08
C SER A 296 -13.27 21.21 -18.98
N GLY A 297 -12.05 20.90 -19.47
CA GLY A 297 -10.88 21.81 -19.42
C GLY A 297 -10.38 22.10 -17.99
N ILE A 298 -10.87 21.37 -16.99
CA ILE A 298 -10.47 21.53 -15.59
C ILE A 298 -9.13 20.82 -15.37
N ARG A 299 -8.07 21.60 -15.18
CA ARG A 299 -6.80 21.06 -14.67
C ARG A 299 -7.03 20.56 -13.25
N SER A 300 -6.51 19.39 -12.92
CA SER A 300 -6.66 18.66 -11.66
C SER A 300 -5.98 19.33 -10.44
N SER A 301 -6.29 20.59 -10.20
CA SER A 301 -5.90 21.29 -8.97
C SER A 301 -7.16 21.68 -8.20
N GLY A 302 -7.53 20.83 -7.24
CA GLY A 302 -8.44 21.22 -6.17
C GLY A 302 -9.92 20.88 -6.30
N PHE A 303 -10.29 19.68 -6.73
CA PHE A 303 -11.68 19.22 -6.56
C PHE A 303 -11.79 18.41 -5.24
N SER A 304 -12.29 19.07 -4.18
CA SER A 304 -12.62 18.40 -2.92
C SER A 304 -13.96 17.70 -3.05
N LEU A 305 -13.97 16.38 -2.90
CA LEU A 305 -15.20 15.56 -2.86
C LEU A 305 -16.16 15.92 -1.69
N ARG A 306 -15.81 16.89 -0.84
CA ARG A 306 -16.68 17.34 0.26
C ARG A 306 -17.97 18.02 -0.22
N GLU A 307 -17.97 18.62 -1.41
CA GLU A 307 -19.15 19.36 -1.89
C GLU A 307 -20.23 18.48 -2.52
N SER A 308 -19.87 17.33 -3.14
CA SER A 308 -20.84 16.48 -3.81
C SER A 308 -21.59 15.49 -2.91
N TYR A 309 -21.11 15.24 -1.68
CA TYR A 309 -21.78 14.38 -0.69
C TYR A 309 -22.56 15.15 0.37
N GLY A 310 -22.28 16.44 0.60
CA GLY A 310 -22.98 17.29 1.56
C GLY A 310 -24.44 17.57 1.17
N GLU A 311 -24.73 17.69 -0.12
CA GLU A 311 -26.08 18.02 -0.59
C GLU A 311 -27.09 16.86 -0.55
N ARG A 312 -26.64 15.60 -0.47
CA ARG A 312 -27.55 14.44 -0.39
C ARG A 312 -28.00 14.07 1.03
N ILE A 313 -27.30 14.55 2.04
CA ILE A 313 -27.64 14.25 3.45
C ILE A 313 -28.67 15.25 3.99
N THR A 314 -28.73 16.47 3.44
CA THR A 314 -29.68 17.49 3.86
C THR A 314 -31.04 17.39 3.20
N ALA A 315 -31.21 16.62 2.12
CA ALA A 315 -32.48 16.44 1.43
C ALA A 315 -33.37 15.32 2.01
N GLY A 316 -32.94 14.61 3.06
CA GLY A 316 -33.64 13.48 3.67
C GLY A 316 -34.30 13.75 5.04
N SER A 317 -34.26 14.98 5.59
CA SER A 317 -34.74 15.27 6.94
C SER A 317 -35.87 16.30 7.06
N GLU A 318 -36.55 16.64 5.96
CA GLU A 318 -37.76 17.50 6.06
C GLU A 318 -38.96 16.78 5.42
N SER A 319 -39.57 15.86 6.17
CA SER A 319 -40.99 15.54 6.09
C SER A 319 -41.34 14.57 7.22
N THR A 320 -41.79 15.10 8.33
CA THR A 320 -42.87 14.65 9.23
C THR A 320 -42.77 15.39 10.54
N GLU A 321 -43.67 16.34 10.74
CA GLU A 321 -44.39 16.56 12.00
C GLU A 321 -45.35 17.74 11.86
N THR A 322 -46.60 17.45 11.56
CA THR A 322 -47.72 18.22 12.07
C THR A 322 -48.87 17.24 12.32
N GLY A 323 -49.03 16.86 13.56
CA GLY A 323 -50.12 16.03 14.07
C GLY A 323 -50.44 16.43 15.50
N SER A 324 -51.26 17.48 15.63
CA SER A 324 -51.94 17.91 16.86
C SER A 324 -52.66 16.74 17.52
N LEU A 325 -52.53 16.61 18.83
CA LEU A 325 -53.48 15.90 19.68
C LEU A 325 -53.79 16.71 20.96
N ARG A 326 -55.08 16.88 21.12
CA ARG A 326 -55.70 17.22 22.38
C ARG A 326 -55.48 16.11 23.45
#